data_3d3759a21e467dac9c6b458d9ad43efb
#
_entry.id   3d3759a21e467dac9c6b458d9ad43efb
#
_cell.length_a   1.000
_cell.length_b   1.000
_cell.length_c   1.000
_cell.angle_alpha   90.00
_cell.angle_beta   90.00
_cell.angle_gamma   90.00
#
_symmetry.space_group_name_H-M   'P 1'
#
loop_
_entity.id
_entity.type
_entity.pdbx_description
1 polymer ?
#
loop_
_entity_poly.entity_id
_entity_poly.type
_entity_poly.pdbx_seq_one_letter_code
_entity_poly.pdbx_strand_id
1 'polypeptide(L)'
;MYSVRQATEKDAVAIRDVATKAWYNTYLNIYAASTVNELLAASYNETHLKKRLNEQLFLVAEEDSEIVGFANFIYGEELYLSAHYVRPESQHKGYGTRLLEAGLKRFKDQYETVYLEV
;
A
#
# COMPACT_ATOMS: atom_id res chain seq x y z
N MET A 1 -12.49 0.87 -16.28
CA MET A 1 -11.32 0.00 -16.54
C MET A 1 -10.34 0.12 -15.38
N TYR A 2 -9.73 -0.97 -14.99
CA TYR A 2 -8.78 -0.97 -13.90
C TYR A 2 -7.46 -1.60 -14.32
N SER A 3 -6.39 -1.25 -13.60
CA SER A 3 -5.07 -1.82 -13.82
C SER A 3 -4.26 -1.83 -12.53
N VAL A 4 -3.24 -2.68 -12.49
CA VAL A 4 -2.24 -2.70 -11.43
C VAL A 4 -0.89 -2.42 -12.07
N ARG A 5 -0.16 -1.47 -11.51
CA ARG A 5 1.17 -1.09 -12.01
C ARG A 5 2.12 -0.73 -10.87
N GLN A 6 3.39 -0.64 -11.19
CA GLN A 6 4.37 -0.14 -10.24
C GLN A 6 4.17 1.36 -10.01
N ALA A 7 4.25 1.77 -8.76
CA ALA A 7 4.13 3.17 -8.37
C ALA A 7 5.41 3.95 -8.68
N THR A 8 5.25 5.25 -8.87
CA THR A 8 6.35 6.20 -8.99
C THR A 8 6.20 7.28 -7.91
N GLU A 9 7.18 8.17 -7.80
CA GLU A 9 7.10 9.29 -6.84
C GLU A 9 5.87 10.17 -7.06
N LYS A 10 5.36 10.23 -8.29
CA LYS A 10 4.15 10.99 -8.62
C LYS A 10 2.91 10.45 -7.92
N ASP A 11 2.95 9.20 -7.48
CA ASP A 11 1.83 8.54 -6.82
C ASP A 11 1.83 8.72 -5.30
N ALA A 12 2.83 9.37 -4.74
CA ALA A 12 3.00 9.51 -3.28
C ALA A 12 1.77 10.10 -2.58
N VAL A 13 1.21 11.17 -3.13
CA VAL A 13 0.02 11.81 -2.54
C VAL A 13 -1.17 10.87 -2.54
N ALA A 14 -1.40 10.17 -3.65
CA ALA A 14 -2.51 9.22 -3.77
C ALA A 14 -2.35 8.02 -2.84
N ILE A 15 -1.13 7.49 -2.70
CA ILE A 15 -0.82 6.39 -1.77
C ILE A 15 -1.11 6.84 -0.34
N ARG A 16 -0.66 8.03 0.04
CA ARG A 16 -0.91 8.60 1.36
C ARG A 16 -2.41 8.75 1.62
N ASP A 17 -3.17 9.19 0.62
CA ASP A 17 -4.61 9.35 0.74
C ASP A 17 -5.32 8.00 0.95
N VAL A 18 -4.92 6.97 0.22
CA VAL A 18 -5.46 5.61 0.41
C VAL A 18 -5.15 5.11 1.82
N ALA A 19 -3.90 5.25 2.27
CA ALA A 19 -3.50 4.84 3.62
C ALA A 19 -4.30 5.58 4.68
N THR A 20 -4.48 6.89 4.53
CA THR A 20 -5.23 7.73 5.47
C THR A 20 -6.67 7.24 5.60
N LYS A 21 -7.34 7.02 4.49
CA LYS A 21 -8.74 6.56 4.50
C LYS A 21 -8.88 5.16 5.06
N ALA A 22 -7.97 4.26 4.72
CA ALA A 22 -7.98 2.90 5.24
C ALA A 22 -7.75 2.86 6.74
N TRP A 23 -6.79 3.65 7.24
CA TRP A 23 -6.48 3.72 8.67
C TRP A 23 -7.63 4.37 9.46
N TYR A 24 -8.24 5.43 8.92
CA TYR A 24 -9.40 6.05 9.56
C TYR A 24 -10.55 5.07 9.68
N ASN A 25 -10.83 4.32 8.61
CA ASN A 25 -11.90 3.32 8.60
C ASN A 25 -11.66 2.23 9.65
N THR A 26 -10.41 1.85 9.90
CA THR A 26 -10.05 0.76 10.81
C THR A 26 -9.86 1.24 12.25
N TYR A 27 -9.20 2.38 12.46
CA TYR A 27 -8.66 2.75 13.77
C TYR A 27 -9.39 3.87 14.51
N LEU A 28 -10.23 4.68 13.85
CA LEU A 28 -10.89 5.78 14.55
C LEU A 28 -11.87 5.33 15.64
N ASN A 29 -12.35 4.10 15.57
CA ASN A 29 -13.19 3.52 16.62
C ASN A 29 -12.40 3.00 17.83
N ILE A 30 -11.06 2.93 17.71
CA ILE A 30 -10.18 2.35 18.71
C ILE A 30 -9.26 3.41 19.31
N TYR A 31 -8.75 4.31 18.48
CA TYR A 31 -7.77 5.32 18.85
C TYR A 31 -8.29 6.74 18.54
N ALA A 32 -7.78 7.73 19.29
CA ALA A 32 -8.08 9.12 19.01
C ALA A 32 -7.54 9.52 17.62
N ALA A 33 -8.26 10.43 16.95
CA ALA A 33 -7.85 10.92 15.63
C ALA A 33 -6.42 11.49 15.63
N SER A 34 -6.04 12.22 16.70
CA SER A 34 -4.68 12.76 16.82
C SER A 34 -3.61 11.68 16.81
N THR A 35 -3.86 10.56 17.48
CA THR A 35 -2.93 9.42 17.51
C THR A 35 -2.78 8.81 16.11
N VAL A 36 -3.89 8.59 15.42
CA VAL A 36 -3.88 8.04 14.06
C VAL A 36 -3.13 8.99 13.12
N ASN A 37 -3.38 10.28 13.21
CA ASN A 37 -2.71 11.29 12.38
C ASN A 37 -1.21 11.35 12.63
N GLU A 38 -0.75 11.21 13.87
CA GLU A 38 0.68 11.16 14.19
C GLU A 38 1.36 9.94 13.58
N LEU A 39 0.71 8.77 13.64
CA LEU A 39 1.24 7.54 13.05
C LEU A 39 1.29 7.63 11.53
N LEU A 40 0.25 8.19 10.91
CA LEU A 40 0.22 8.41 9.46
C LEU A 40 1.33 9.38 9.03
N ALA A 41 1.51 10.47 9.75
CA ALA A 41 2.57 11.44 9.46
C ALA A 41 3.96 10.81 9.56
N ALA A 42 4.18 9.95 10.55
CA ALA A 42 5.45 9.26 10.70
C ALA A 42 5.72 8.27 9.55
N SER A 43 4.70 7.55 9.10
CA SER A 43 4.84 6.49 8.11
C SER A 43 4.71 6.96 6.66
N TYR A 44 3.93 7.99 6.41
CA TYR A 44 3.56 8.43 5.06
C TYR A 44 3.82 9.91 4.79
N ASN A 45 4.74 10.57 5.52
CA ASN A 45 5.14 11.90 5.13
C ASN A 45 5.84 11.83 3.76
N GLU A 46 5.78 12.93 3.01
CA GLU A 46 6.24 12.94 1.63
C GLU A 46 7.70 12.52 1.47
N THR A 47 8.59 13.05 2.28
CA THR A 47 10.03 12.74 2.20
C THR A 47 10.31 11.26 2.45
N HIS A 48 9.71 10.71 3.51
CA HIS A 48 9.90 9.32 3.88
C HIS A 48 9.27 8.37 2.84
N LEU A 49 8.08 8.72 2.35
CA LEU A 49 7.40 7.91 1.36
C LEU A 49 8.14 7.88 0.02
N LYS A 50 8.68 9.01 -0.43
CA LYS A 50 9.47 9.05 -1.66
C LYS A 50 10.73 8.19 -1.55
N LYS A 51 11.38 8.22 -0.39
CA LYS A 51 12.54 7.35 -0.15
C LYS A 51 12.14 5.88 -0.24
N ARG A 52 11.03 5.49 0.38
CA ARG A 52 10.54 4.12 0.33
C ARG A 52 10.16 3.69 -1.08
N LEU A 53 9.55 4.58 -1.87
CA LEU A 53 9.21 4.31 -3.26
C LEU A 53 10.43 3.97 -4.11
N ASN A 54 11.60 4.54 -3.78
CA ASN A 54 12.84 4.26 -4.49
C ASN A 54 13.56 3.00 -3.99
N GLU A 55 13.32 2.58 -2.76
CA GLU A 55 14.03 1.45 -2.13
C GLU A 55 13.21 0.16 -2.05
N GLN A 56 11.90 0.27 -2.17
CA GLN A 56 10.98 -0.85 -1.99
C GLN A 56 10.04 -0.96 -3.19
N LEU A 57 9.32 -2.06 -3.30
CA LEU A 57 8.31 -2.19 -4.34
C LEU A 57 6.97 -1.69 -3.83
N PHE A 58 6.42 -0.70 -4.52
CA PHE A 58 5.03 -0.27 -4.34
C PHE A 58 4.26 -0.56 -5.62
N LEU A 59 3.14 -1.23 -5.49
CA LEU A 59 2.19 -1.45 -6.57
C LEU A 59 0.92 -0.67 -6.26
N VAL A 60 0.33 -0.07 -7.28
CA VAL A 60 -0.94 0.65 -7.14
C VAL A 60 -2.00 0.04 -8.04
N ALA A 61 -3.23 0.03 -7.56
CA ALA A 61 -4.41 -0.35 -8.33
C ALA A 61 -5.13 0.92 -8.75
N GLU A 62 -5.44 1.03 -10.04
CA GLU A 62 -6.16 2.17 -10.60
C GLU A 62 -7.52 1.74 -11.13
N GLU A 63 -8.52 2.57 -10.91
CA GLU A 63 -9.83 2.46 -11.53
C GLU A 63 -10.14 3.82 -12.15
N ASP A 64 -10.33 3.83 -13.47
CA ASP A 64 -10.62 5.07 -14.23
C ASP A 64 -9.61 6.18 -13.96
N SER A 65 -8.33 5.84 -13.97
CA SER A 65 -7.18 6.74 -13.73
C SER A 65 -7.06 7.25 -12.29
N GLU A 66 -7.85 6.72 -11.37
CA GLU A 66 -7.76 7.06 -9.96
C GLU A 66 -7.17 5.89 -9.17
N ILE A 67 -6.19 6.18 -8.30
CA ILE A 67 -5.58 5.15 -7.45
C ILE A 67 -6.55 4.82 -6.32
N VAL A 68 -6.93 3.55 -6.24
CA VAL A 68 -7.90 3.06 -5.24
C VAL A 68 -7.29 2.11 -4.22
N GLY A 69 -6.06 1.67 -4.43
CA GLY A 69 -5.37 0.79 -3.50
C GLY A 69 -3.89 0.71 -3.78
N PHE A 70 -3.14 0.17 -2.82
CA PHE A 70 -1.72 -0.09 -2.99
C PHE A 70 -1.24 -1.26 -2.13
N ALA A 71 -0.12 -1.84 -2.53
CA ALA A 71 0.61 -2.82 -1.74
C ALA A 71 2.09 -2.42 -1.71
N ASN A 72 2.71 -2.56 -0.54
CA ASN A 72 4.12 -2.27 -0.34
C ASN A 72 4.85 -3.55 0.05
N PHE A 73 5.82 -3.94 -0.76
CA PHE A 73 6.68 -5.10 -0.50
C PHE A 73 8.09 -4.62 -0.15
N ILE A 74 8.62 -5.14 0.93
CA ILE A 74 10.00 -4.93 1.34
C ILE A 74 10.75 -6.22 1.02
N TYR A 75 11.84 -6.13 0.29
CA TYR A 75 12.60 -7.28 -0.18
C TYR A 75 14.09 -7.18 0.15
N GLY A 76 14.79 -8.28 0.05
CA GLY A 76 16.19 -8.41 0.38
C GLY A 76 16.45 -9.89 0.65
N GLU A 77 16.95 -10.23 1.85
CA GLU A 77 17.09 -11.64 2.24
C GLU A 77 15.73 -12.32 2.36
N GLU A 78 14.74 -11.58 2.86
CA GLU A 78 13.37 -12.07 3.01
C GLU A 78 12.39 -11.11 2.33
N LEU A 79 11.20 -11.61 2.03
CA LEU A 79 10.15 -10.83 1.41
C LEU A 79 9.03 -10.56 2.41
N TYR A 80 8.69 -9.29 2.59
CA TYR A 80 7.63 -8.85 3.49
C TYR A 80 6.55 -8.10 2.71
N LEU A 81 5.29 -8.39 2.99
CA LEU A 81 4.18 -7.54 2.60
C LEU A 81 3.95 -6.59 3.78
N SER A 82 4.39 -5.36 3.64
CA SER A 82 4.40 -4.36 4.72
C SER A 82 3.10 -3.57 4.81
N ALA A 83 2.48 -3.28 3.66
CA ALA A 83 1.22 -2.56 3.61
C ALA A 83 0.38 -3.09 2.44
N HIS A 84 -0.94 -3.16 2.63
CA HIS A 84 -1.85 -3.70 1.65
C HIS A 84 -3.23 -3.11 1.92
N TYR A 85 -3.54 -1.98 1.26
CA TYR A 85 -4.75 -1.22 1.53
C TYR A 85 -5.52 -0.91 0.28
N VAL A 86 -6.84 -0.90 0.41
CA VAL A 86 -7.78 -0.48 -0.64
C VAL A 86 -8.74 0.52 0.01
N ARG A 87 -9.09 1.59 -0.71
CA ARG A 87 -10.08 2.56 -0.22
C ARG A 87 -11.35 1.83 0.21
N PRO A 88 -11.98 2.22 1.34
CA PRO A 88 -13.18 1.54 1.81
C PRO A 88 -14.27 1.39 0.75
N GLU A 89 -14.52 2.44 -0.03
CA GLU A 89 -15.53 2.42 -1.09
C GLU A 89 -15.18 1.53 -2.28
N SER A 90 -13.93 1.11 -2.38
CA SER A 90 -13.46 0.25 -3.48
C SER A 90 -13.16 -1.19 -3.04
N GLN A 91 -13.39 -1.51 -1.78
CA GLN A 91 -13.21 -2.88 -1.27
C GLN A 91 -14.24 -3.83 -1.87
N HIS A 92 -13.95 -5.13 -1.79
CA HIS A 92 -14.81 -6.21 -2.29
C HIS A 92 -14.96 -6.24 -3.82
N LYS A 93 -14.07 -5.58 -4.54
CA LYS A 93 -14.02 -5.60 -6.02
C LYS A 93 -12.82 -6.38 -6.57
N GLY A 94 -12.02 -6.98 -5.69
CA GLY A 94 -10.87 -7.80 -6.10
C GLY A 94 -9.56 -7.04 -6.23
N TYR A 95 -9.49 -5.75 -5.93
CA TYR A 95 -8.23 -4.98 -6.05
C TYR A 95 -7.15 -5.48 -5.11
N GLY A 96 -7.51 -5.79 -3.87
CA GLY A 96 -6.55 -6.33 -2.89
C GLY A 96 -5.90 -7.61 -3.37
N THR A 97 -6.70 -8.54 -3.88
CA THR A 97 -6.23 -9.82 -4.43
C THR A 97 -5.31 -9.59 -5.62
N ARG A 98 -5.67 -8.68 -6.52
CA ARG A 98 -4.86 -8.39 -7.71
C ARG A 98 -3.53 -7.75 -7.36
N LEU A 99 -3.50 -6.87 -6.37
CA LEU A 99 -2.26 -6.27 -5.87
C LEU A 99 -1.34 -7.34 -5.28
N LEU A 100 -1.88 -8.23 -4.48
CA LEU A 100 -1.12 -9.32 -3.89
C LEU A 100 -0.58 -10.26 -4.97
N GLU A 101 -1.42 -10.68 -5.90
CA GLU A 101 -1.01 -11.57 -7.00
C GLU A 101 0.09 -10.94 -7.86
N ALA A 102 -0.03 -9.66 -8.17
CA ALA A 102 0.97 -8.94 -8.96
C ALA A 102 2.33 -8.89 -8.25
N GLY A 103 2.32 -8.66 -6.93
CA GLY A 103 3.54 -8.67 -6.13
C GLY A 103 4.18 -10.05 -6.06
N LEU A 104 3.38 -11.08 -5.81
CA LEU A 104 3.86 -12.45 -5.75
C LEU A 104 4.44 -12.90 -7.10
N LYS A 105 3.82 -12.50 -8.19
CA LYS A 105 4.32 -12.79 -9.53
C LYS A 105 5.67 -12.10 -9.79
N ARG A 106 5.84 -10.86 -9.29
CA ARG A 106 7.07 -10.10 -9.44
C ARG A 106 8.26 -10.80 -8.78
N PHE A 107 8.03 -11.47 -7.66
CA PHE A 107 9.06 -12.15 -6.88
C PHE A 107 9.05 -13.67 -7.06
N LYS A 108 8.36 -14.17 -8.07
CA LYS A 108 8.27 -15.60 -8.36
C LYS A 108 9.67 -16.21 -8.47
N ASP A 109 9.85 -17.37 -7.84
CA ASP A 109 11.10 -18.14 -7.83
C ASP A 109 12.25 -17.48 -7.06
N GLN A 110 12.04 -16.33 -6.44
CA GLN A 110 13.06 -15.67 -5.63
C GLN A 110 12.91 -15.95 -4.13
N TYR A 111 11.68 -16.20 -3.69
CA TYR A 111 11.36 -16.45 -2.27
C TYR A 111 10.37 -17.59 -2.14
N GLU A 112 10.56 -18.41 -1.11
CA GLU A 112 9.63 -19.50 -0.80
C GLU A 112 8.49 -19.02 0.10
N THR A 113 8.72 -17.96 0.86
CA THR A 113 7.78 -17.46 1.87
C THR A 113 7.65 -15.96 1.79
N VAL A 114 6.45 -15.46 1.99
CA VAL A 114 6.17 -14.04 2.16
C VAL A 114 5.70 -13.84 3.60
N TYR A 115 6.39 -12.95 4.32
CA TYR A 115 6.00 -12.60 5.69
C TYR A 115 5.07 -11.40 5.68
N LEU A 116 4.07 -11.41 6.54
CA LEU A 116 3.15 -10.29 6.71
C LEU A 116 3.59 -9.47 7.92
N GLU A 117 3.70 -8.15 7.76
CA GLU A 117 3.88 -7.25 8.87
C GLU A 117 2.51 -6.85 9.41
N VAL A 118 2.35 -6.97 10.69
CA VAL A 118 1.08 -6.65 11.36
C VAL A 118 1.19 -5.33 12.10
#